data_67b05a67daae5efd1caffe18230a2753
#
_entry.id   67b05a67daae5efd1caffe18230a2753
#
_cell.length_a   1.000
_cell.length_b   1.000
_cell.length_c   1.000
_cell.angle_alpha   90.00
_cell.angle_beta   90.00
_cell.angle_gamma   90.00
#
_symmetry.space_group_name_H-M   'P 1'
#
loop_
_entity.id
_entity.type
_entity.pdbx_description
1 polymer ?
#
loop_
_entity_poly.entity_id
_entity_poly.type
_entity_poly.pdbx_seq_one_letter_code
_entity_poly.pdbx_strand_id
1 'polypeptide(L)'
;MLPSQILLNNLLYDTSQLAIPTDEVDIEQLARPSRWNIGFIRRFMMYFGPISSLFDFVTFGVMLWVFHSGPTQFRSGWLIESLATQILVIFAIRTRRIPLFRSTPSMPLVLSALGVVAVGVLIPATPLANSLGFHPLPLGFFAALALMVVCYLVLIEAGKKLFYSTAQTTIRITKQQDEQYHVTRRATRFSVAHSWNPRS
;
A
#
# COMPACT_ATOMS: atom_id res chain seq x y z
N MET A 1 -0.82 22.14 9.63
CA MET A 1 -2.10 21.41 9.61
C MET A 1 -2.87 21.67 10.89
N LEU A 2 -4.18 21.85 10.81
CA LEU A 2 -5.04 21.96 11.98
C LEU A 2 -5.43 20.54 12.45
N PRO A 3 -5.61 20.31 13.76
CA PRO A 3 -6.04 19.01 14.26
C PRO A 3 -7.36 18.52 13.65
N SER A 4 -8.31 19.43 13.39
CA SER A 4 -9.57 19.13 12.73
C SER A 4 -9.40 18.60 11.29
N GLN A 5 -8.39 19.08 10.57
CA GLN A 5 -8.10 18.65 9.20
C GLN A 5 -7.51 17.23 9.17
N ILE A 6 -6.63 16.93 10.14
CA ILE A 6 -6.06 15.57 10.29
C ILE A 6 -7.15 14.59 10.69
N LEU A 7 -8.03 14.98 11.62
CA LEU A 7 -9.16 14.16 12.03
C LEU A 7 -10.12 13.89 10.87
N LEU A 8 -10.42 14.92 10.06
CA LEU A 8 -11.26 14.79 8.88
C LEU A 8 -10.65 13.84 7.85
N ASN A 9 -9.34 13.97 7.58
CA ASN A 9 -8.63 13.07 6.66
C ASN A 9 -8.73 11.61 7.12
N ASN A 10 -8.47 11.35 8.40
CA ASN A 10 -8.57 10.01 8.95
C ASN A 10 -10.00 9.48 8.91
N LEU A 11 -11.00 10.30 9.25
CA LEU A 11 -12.42 9.91 9.19
C LEU A 11 -12.85 9.53 7.77
N LEU A 12 -12.46 10.32 6.77
CA LEU A 12 -12.75 10.05 5.37
C LEU A 12 -12.06 8.76 4.90
N TYR A 13 -10.80 8.58 5.26
CA TYR A 13 -10.05 7.38 4.96
C TYR A 13 -10.67 6.14 5.60
N ASP A 14 -10.98 6.19 6.91
CA ASP A 14 -11.61 5.08 7.63
C ASP A 14 -12.98 4.73 7.03
N THR A 15 -13.76 5.74 6.62
CA THR A 15 -15.04 5.53 5.93
C THR A 15 -14.86 4.76 4.62
N SER A 16 -13.79 5.05 3.87
CA SER A 16 -13.50 4.29 2.64
C SER A 16 -13.20 2.81 2.91
N GLN A 17 -12.65 2.49 4.09
CA GLN A 17 -12.30 1.13 4.48
C GLN A 17 -13.48 0.28 4.92
N LEU A 18 -14.62 0.89 5.28
CA LEU A 18 -15.84 0.14 5.68
C LEU A 18 -16.34 -0.80 4.57
N ALA A 19 -15.98 -0.53 3.32
CA ALA A 19 -16.33 -1.39 2.20
C ALA A 19 -15.34 -2.56 1.97
N ILE A 20 -14.18 -2.61 2.65
CA ILE A 20 -13.20 -3.69 2.48
C ILE A 20 -13.79 -5.08 2.76
N PRO A 21 -14.61 -5.29 3.82
CA PRO A 21 -15.21 -6.60 4.08
C PRO A 21 -16.16 -7.11 2.98
N THR A 22 -16.65 -6.22 2.12
CA THR A 22 -17.51 -6.59 0.98
C THR A 22 -16.74 -6.93 -0.28
N ASP A 23 -15.40 -6.83 -0.23
CA ASP A 23 -14.54 -7.12 -1.36
C ASP A 23 -14.27 -8.62 -1.49
N GLU A 24 -14.24 -9.11 -2.73
CA GLU A 24 -13.94 -10.50 -3.01
C GLU A 24 -12.41 -10.72 -3.00
N VAL A 25 -11.96 -11.61 -2.13
CA VAL A 25 -10.55 -11.98 -2.03
C VAL A 25 -10.19 -12.89 -3.20
N ASP A 26 -9.02 -12.67 -3.80
CA ASP A 26 -8.51 -13.53 -4.87
C ASP A 26 -8.48 -15.01 -4.42
N ILE A 27 -9.02 -15.92 -5.23
CA ILE A 27 -9.14 -17.37 -4.94
C ILE A 27 -7.78 -17.98 -4.54
N GLU A 28 -6.70 -17.45 -5.07
CA GLU A 28 -5.34 -17.86 -4.73
C GLU A 28 -4.96 -17.58 -3.27
N GLN A 29 -5.57 -16.58 -2.64
CA GLN A 29 -5.36 -16.23 -1.23
C GLN A 29 -6.19 -17.11 -0.30
N LEU A 30 -7.33 -17.61 -0.78
CA LEU A 30 -8.21 -18.53 -0.04
C LEU A 30 -7.68 -19.97 -0.01
N ALA A 31 -6.86 -20.36 -0.98
CA ALA A 31 -6.35 -21.73 -1.14
C ALA A 31 -5.42 -22.20 -0.01
N ARG A 32 -4.88 -21.28 0.80
CA ARG A 32 -4.01 -21.62 1.95
C ARG A 32 -4.28 -20.68 3.12
N PRO A 33 -4.36 -21.20 4.36
CA PRO A 33 -4.45 -20.38 5.56
C PRO A 33 -3.27 -19.41 5.61
N SER A 34 -3.56 -18.12 5.57
CA SER A 34 -2.54 -17.07 5.64
C SER A 34 -2.10 -16.91 7.10
N ARG A 35 -0.87 -17.28 7.41
CA ARG A 35 -0.27 -16.94 8.72
C ARG A 35 0.18 -15.48 8.70
N TRP A 36 -0.13 -14.76 9.75
CA TRP A 36 0.40 -13.42 9.97
C TRP A 36 1.93 -13.45 10.00
N ASN A 37 2.56 -12.91 8.98
CA ASN A 37 4.01 -12.82 8.93
C ASN A 37 4.43 -11.37 9.18
N ILE A 38 4.76 -11.06 10.44
CA ILE A 38 5.18 -9.73 10.87
C ILE A 38 6.41 -9.26 10.09
N GLY A 39 7.33 -10.18 9.76
CA GLY A 39 8.51 -9.88 8.95
C GLY A 39 8.15 -9.41 7.53
N PHE A 40 7.12 -10.02 6.92
CA PHE A 40 6.60 -9.59 5.63
C PHE A 40 5.97 -8.21 5.71
N ILE A 41 5.11 -7.96 6.71
CA ILE A 41 4.45 -6.65 6.91
C ILE A 41 5.50 -5.56 7.13
N ARG A 42 6.50 -5.79 7.98
CA ARG A 42 7.58 -4.83 8.23
C ARG A 42 8.36 -4.52 6.96
N ARG A 43 8.75 -5.52 6.16
CA ARG A 43 9.44 -5.32 4.89
C ARG A 43 8.56 -4.53 3.91
N PHE A 44 7.28 -4.87 3.82
CA PHE A 44 6.32 -4.16 2.99
C PHE A 44 6.26 -2.67 3.37
N MET A 45 6.11 -2.35 4.65
CA MET A 45 6.09 -0.97 5.15
C MET A 45 7.42 -0.24 4.85
N MET A 46 8.56 -0.91 4.98
CA MET A 46 9.87 -0.31 4.69
C MET A 46 10.07 0.00 3.20
N TYR A 47 9.41 -0.73 2.30
CA TYR A 47 9.48 -0.46 0.85
C TYR A 47 8.47 0.59 0.40
N PHE A 48 7.22 0.46 0.83
CA PHE A 48 6.12 1.31 0.34
C PHE A 48 5.93 2.61 1.13
N GLY A 49 6.32 2.64 2.41
CA GLY A 49 6.28 3.85 3.23
C GLY A 49 7.08 5.00 2.65
N PRO A 50 8.38 4.82 2.33
CA PRO A 50 9.18 5.87 1.70
C PRO A 50 8.64 6.36 0.35
N ILE A 51 8.00 5.48 -0.45
CA ILE A 51 7.37 5.86 -1.71
C ILE A 51 6.23 6.85 -1.44
N SER A 52 5.32 6.55 -0.50
CA SER A 52 4.24 7.46 -0.14
C SER A 52 4.76 8.79 0.38
N SER A 53 5.75 8.78 1.30
CA SER A 53 6.35 9.99 1.82
C SER A 53 7.03 10.85 0.74
N LEU A 54 7.60 10.21 -0.28
CA LEU A 54 8.18 10.94 -1.41
C LEU A 54 7.11 11.76 -2.15
N PHE A 55 5.91 11.19 -2.32
CA PHE A 55 4.80 11.89 -2.97
C PHE A 55 4.24 13.05 -2.13
N ASP A 56 4.18 12.90 -0.80
CA ASP A 56 3.88 14.03 0.09
C ASP A 56 4.88 15.17 -0.13
N PHE A 57 6.18 14.88 -0.18
CA PHE A 57 7.21 15.91 -0.43
C PHE A 57 7.12 16.52 -1.84
N VAL A 58 6.80 15.72 -2.85
CA VAL A 58 6.58 16.22 -4.22
C VAL A 58 5.39 17.16 -4.24
N THR A 59 4.28 16.80 -3.58
CA THR A 59 3.10 17.66 -3.45
C THR A 59 3.45 18.97 -2.74
N PHE A 60 4.24 18.91 -1.67
CA PHE A 60 4.71 20.12 -0.99
C PHE A 60 5.54 21.00 -1.92
N GLY A 61 6.44 20.43 -2.69
CA GLY A 61 7.23 21.17 -3.70
C GLY A 61 6.35 21.80 -4.77
N VAL A 62 5.41 21.05 -5.33
CA VAL A 62 4.47 21.55 -6.36
C VAL A 62 3.63 22.69 -5.80
N MET A 63 3.06 22.54 -4.60
CA MET A 63 2.23 23.58 -3.99
C MET A 63 3.01 24.85 -3.68
N LEU A 64 4.25 24.74 -3.20
CA LEU A 64 5.06 25.89 -2.80
C LEU A 64 5.75 26.58 -3.98
N TRP A 65 6.32 25.81 -4.91
CA TRP A 65 7.18 26.36 -5.97
C TRP A 65 6.45 26.59 -7.29
N VAL A 66 5.45 25.75 -7.62
CA VAL A 66 4.70 25.88 -8.87
C VAL A 66 3.47 26.75 -8.68
N PHE A 67 2.68 26.47 -7.64
CA PHE A 67 1.43 27.20 -7.40
C PHE A 67 1.58 28.38 -6.44
N HIS A 68 2.73 28.55 -5.79
CA HIS A 68 2.98 29.63 -4.80
C HIS A 68 1.86 29.73 -3.77
N SER A 69 1.35 28.59 -3.33
CA SER A 69 0.13 28.47 -2.54
C SER A 69 0.31 29.04 -1.14
N GLY A 70 -0.69 29.79 -0.68
CA GLY A 70 -0.79 30.20 0.72
C GLY A 70 -1.09 29.03 1.67
N PRO A 71 -0.98 29.25 3.00
CA PRO A 71 -1.12 28.16 3.98
C PRO A 71 -2.44 27.39 3.93
N THR A 72 -3.56 28.06 3.62
CA THR A 72 -4.89 27.45 3.53
C THR A 72 -5.02 26.58 2.28
N GLN A 73 -4.55 27.09 1.15
CA GLN A 73 -4.55 26.37 -0.12
C GLN A 73 -3.62 25.15 -0.09
N PHE A 74 -2.45 25.30 0.52
CA PHE A 74 -1.51 24.19 0.78
C PHE A 74 -2.17 23.06 1.56
N ARG A 75 -2.93 23.39 2.62
CA ARG A 75 -3.66 22.40 3.43
C ARG A 75 -4.73 21.67 2.63
N SER A 76 -5.44 22.38 1.74
CA SER A 76 -6.42 21.77 0.84
C SER A 76 -5.77 20.79 -0.15
N GLY A 77 -4.64 21.18 -0.74
CA GLY A 77 -3.89 20.34 -1.67
C GLY A 77 -3.37 19.06 -1.01
N TRP A 78 -2.81 19.19 0.18
CA TRP A 78 -2.36 18.03 0.94
C TRP A 78 -3.50 17.09 1.33
N LEU A 79 -4.65 17.59 1.75
CA LEU A 79 -5.81 16.77 2.08
C LEU A 79 -6.20 15.87 0.90
N ILE A 80 -6.35 16.46 -0.27
CA ILE A 80 -6.81 15.73 -1.46
C ILE A 80 -5.77 14.72 -1.94
N GLU A 81 -4.50 15.10 -1.94
CA GLU A 81 -3.40 14.22 -2.31
C GLU A 81 -3.27 13.05 -1.32
N SER A 82 -3.28 13.33 -0.03
CA SER A 82 -3.19 12.32 1.02
C SER A 82 -4.34 11.30 0.94
N LEU A 83 -5.58 11.77 0.73
CA LEU A 83 -6.72 10.88 0.51
C LEU A 83 -6.54 10.02 -0.74
N ALA A 84 -6.11 10.62 -1.85
CA ALA A 84 -5.92 9.90 -3.10
C ALA A 84 -4.86 8.80 -2.97
N THR A 85 -3.70 9.13 -2.39
CA THR A 85 -2.60 8.15 -2.21
C THR A 85 -2.95 7.07 -1.20
N GLN A 86 -3.60 7.39 -0.07
CA GLN A 86 -4.05 6.42 0.92
C GLN A 86 -5.06 5.43 0.33
N ILE A 87 -6.01 5.91 -0.46
CA ILE A 87 -6.99 5.05 -1.14
C ILE A 87 -6.31 4.17 -2.19
N LEU A 88 -5.37 4.71 -2.96
CA LEU A 88 -4.60 3.92 -3.92
C LEU A 88 -3.79 2.79 -3.25
N VAL A 89 -3.26 3.04 -2.06
CA VAL A 89 -2.56 1.99 -1.27
C VAL A 89 -3.52 0.85 -0.93
N ILE A 90 -4.79 1.11 -0.57
CA ILE A 90 -5.78 0.06 -0.32
C ILE A 90 -5.90 -0.85 -1.54
N PHE A 91 -6.09 -0.28 -2.73
CA PHE A 91 -6.15 -1.05 -3.98
C PHE A 91 -4.84 -1.77 -4.29
N ALA A 92 -3.71 -1.16 -3.96
CA ALA A 92 -2.39 -1.76 -4.16
C ALA A 92 -2.14 -2.97 -3.27
N ILE A 93 -2.53 -2.90 -1.99
CA ILE A 93 -2.32 -3.98 -1.01
C ILE A 93 -3.31 -5.13 -1.22
N ARG A 94 -4.52 -4.83 -1.66
CA ARG A 94 -5.63 -5.77 -1.85
C ARG A 94 -5.23 -6.98 -2.69
N THR A 95 -4.47 -6.80 -3.75
CA THR A 95 -4.07 -7.89 -4.65
C THR A 95 -2.57 -8.07 -4.75
N ARG A 96 -2.14 -9.33 -4.78
CA ARG A 96 -0.75 -9.70 -5.12
C ARG A 96 -0.51 -9.80 -6.62
N ARG A 97 -1.57 -9.72 -7.44
CA ARG A 97 -1.47 -9.81 -8.89
C ARG A 97 -0.85 -8.55 -9.50
N ILE A 98 -0.07 -8.73 -10.52
CA ILE A 98 0.57 -7.68 -11.31
C ILE A 98 0.15 -7.90 -12.77
N PRO A 99 -0.41 -6.90 -13.46
CA PRO A 99 -0.80 -5.57 -12.99
C PRO A 99 -2.05 -5.55 -12.09
N LEU A 100 -2.24 -4.47 -11.36
CA LEU A 100 -3.40 -4.21 -10.48
C LEU A 100 -4.75 -4.48 -11.14
N PHE A 101 -4.85 -4.23 -12.46
CA PHE A 101 -6.07 -4.40 -13.26
C PHE A 101 -6.50 -5.86 -13.50
N ARG A 102 -5.68 -6.84 -13.13
CA ARG A 102 -6.03 -8.27 -13.23
C ARG A 102 -6.95 -8.76 -12.11
N SER A 103 -7.11 -7.99 -11.06
CA SER A 103 -8.05 -8.27 -9.98
C SER A 103 -9.10 -7.16 -9.97
N THR A 104 -10.36 -7.51 -10.26
CA THR A 104 -11.45 -6.54 -10.23
C THR A 104 -11.88 -6.27 -8.79
N PRO A 105 -11.84 -5.01 -8.33
CA PRO A 105 -12.36 -4.66 -7.02
C PRO A 105 -13.88 -4.77 -7.00
N SER A 106 -14.45 -5.03 -5.83
CA SER A 106 -15.90 -5.01 -5.65
C SER A 106 -16.47 -3.62 -5.90
N MET A 107 -17.67 -3.56 -6.47
CA MET A 107 -18.36 -2.28 -6.72
C MET A 107 -18.53 -1.43 -5.46
N PRO A 108 -18.94 -1.98 -4.30
CA PRO A 108 -19.01 -1.19 -3.07
C PRO A 108 -17.68 -0.54 -2.67
N LEU A 109 -16.56 -1.25 -2.84
CA LEU A 109 -15.23 -0.70 -2.54
C LEU A 109 -14.86 0.44 -3.48
N VAL A 110 -15.12 0.30 -4.78
CA VAL A 110 -14.88 1.36 -5.76
C VAL A 110 -15.75 2.58 -5.48
N LEU A 111 -17.04 2.37 -5.21
CA LEU A 111 -17.96 3.47 -4.95
C LEU A 111 -17.62 4.21 -3.65
N SER A 112 -17.26 3.49 -2.58
CA SER A 112 -16.84 4.13 -1.33
C SER A 112 -15.56 4.93 -1.50
N ALA A 113 -14.58 4.39 -2.21
CA ALA A 113 -13.32 5.06 -2.51
C ALA A 113 -13.52 6.34 -3.33
N LEU A 114 -14.27 6.23 -4.44
CA LEU A 114 -14.60 7.39 -5.28
C LEU A 114 -15.44 8.41 -4.54
N GLY A 115 -16.42 7.96 -3.74
CA GLY A 115 -17.25 8.84 -2.91
C GLY A 115 -16.42 9.65 -1.92
N VAL A 116 -15.50 9.03 -1.23
CA VAL A 116 -14.60 9.70 -0.28
C VAL A 116 -13.67 10.70 -0.98
N VAL A 117 -13.10 10.33 -2.13
CA VAL A 117 -12.27 11.26 -2.92
C VAL A 117 -13.13 12.45 -3.40
N ALA A 118 -14.33 12.20 -3.90
CA ALA A 118 -15.25 13.25 -4.33
C ALA A 118 -15.59 14.21 -3.18
N VAL A 119 -15.88 13.69 -1.98
CA VAL A 119 -16.11 14.50 -0.78
C VAL A 119 -14.87 15.33 -0.44
N GLY A 120 -13.67 14.72 -0.45
CA GLY A 120 -12.41 15.41 -0.20
C GLY A 120 -12.15 16.56 -1.18
N VAL A 121 -12.48 16.37 -2.47
CA VAL A 121 -12.36 17.38 -3.52
C VAL A 121 -13.41 18.50 -3.35
N LEU A 122 -14.63 18.15 -2.94
CA LEU A 122 -15.72 19.10 -2.81
C LEU A 122 -15.63 19.96 -1.54
N ILE A 123 -15.13 19.41 -0.42
CA ILE A 123 -15.04 20.14 0.86
C ILE A 123 -14.39 21.52 0.71
N PRO A 124 -13.24 21.70 0.04
CA PRO A 124 -12.63 23.01 -0.13
C PRO A 124 -13.46 24.02 -0.95
N ALA A 125 -14.44 23.54 -1.72
CA ALA A 125 -15.33 24.36 -2.52
C ALA A 125 -16.66 24.67 -1.81
N THR A 126 -16.92 24.12 -0.63
CA THR A 126 -18.15 24.32 0.16
C THR A 126 -17.98 25.46 1.17
N PRO A 127 -19.09 26.02 1.71
CA PRO A 127 -19.03 26.98 2.81
C PRO A 127 -18.31 26.47 4.06
N LEU A 128 -18.26 25.15 4.28
CA LEU A 128 -17.54 24.52 5.38
C LEU A 128 -16.02 24.70 5.29
N ALA A 129 -15.48 25.01 4.10
CA ALA A 129 -14.06 25.23 3.90
C ALA A 129 -13.50 26.32 4.83
N ASN A 130 -14.24 27.42 5.00
CA ASN A 130 -13.81 28.53 5.85
C ASN A 130 -13.66 28.11 7.32
N SER A 131 -14.61 27.32 7.83
CA SER A 131 -14.60 26.83 9.21
C SER A 131 -13.48 25.79 9.45
N LEU A 132 -13.13 25.03 8.42
CA LEU A 132 -12.09 24.02 8.46
C LEU A 132 -10.70 24.54 8.05
N GLY A 133 -10.61 25.80 7.62
CA GLY A 133 -9.36 26.42 7.17
C GLY A 133 -8.84 25.89 5.84
N PHE A 134 -9.75 25.53 4.93
CA PHE A 134 -9.47 25.15 3.54
C PHE A 134 -9.75 26.29 2.57
N HIS A 135 -9.21 26.18 1.37
CA HIS A 135 -9.43 27.12 0.28
C HIS A 135 -9.54 26.36 -1.06
N PRO A 136 -10.38 26.81 -2.01
CA PRO A 136 -10.47 26.20 -3.32
C PRO A 136 -9.13 26.14 -4.04
N LEU A 137 -8.91 25.05 -4.77
CA LEU A 137 -7.68 24.80 -5.51
C LEU A 137 -7.82 25.20 -6.98
N PRO A 138 -6.74 25.65 -7.63
CA PRO A 138 -6.75 25.92 -9.06
C PRO A 138 -6.90 24.62 -9.86
N LEU A 139 -7.55 24.71 -11.02
CA LEU A 139 -7.71 23.54 -11.93
C LEU A 139 -6.38 22.90 -12.32
N GLY A 140 -5.32 23.69 -12.44
CA GLY A 140 -3.97 23.19 -12.70
C GLY A 140 -3.45 22.22 -11.64
N PHE A 141 -3.87 22.40 -10.38
CA PHE A 141 -3.50 21.45 -9.31
C PHE A 141 -4.09 20.07 -9.57
N PHE A 142 -5.33 19.95 -10.04
CA PHE A 142 -5.95 18.65 -10.33
C PHE A 142 -5.25 17.92 -11.48
N ALA A 143 -4.74 18.66 -12.47
CA ALA A 143 -3.92 18.08 -13.53
C ALA A 143 -2.57 17.56 -12.98
N ALA A 144 -1.91 18.32 -12.12
CA ALA A 144 -0.70 17.89 -11.45
C ALA A 144 -0.96 16.67 -10.54
N LEU A 145 -2.07 16.67 -9.79
CA LEU A 145 -2.49 15.54 -8.96
C LEU A 145 -2.73 14.28 -9.79
N ALA A 146 -3.43 14.39 -10.92
CA ALA A 146 -3.66 13.26 -11.82
C ALA A 146 -2.34 12.67 -12.33
N LEU A 147 -1.38 13.51 -12.71
CA LEU A 147 -0.05 13.07 -13.11
C LEU A 147 0.68 12.37 -11.96
N MET A 148 0.64 12.93 -10.75
CA MET A 148 1.24 12.33 -9.56
C MET A 148 0.61 10.98 -9.24
N VAL A 149 -0.72 10.85 -9.32
CA VAL A 149 -1.43 9.58 -9.12
C VAL A 149 -0.96 8.51 -10.12
N VAL A 150 -0.82 8.86 -11.40
CA VAL A 150 -0.30 7.93 -12.42
C VAL A 150 1.14 7.51 -12.09
N CYS A 151 2.01 8.45 -11.76
CA CYS A 151 3.38 8.16 -11.36
C CYS A 151 3.43 7.26 -10.11
N TYR A 152 2.56 7.53 -9.13
CA TYR A 152 2.45 6.74 -7.91
C TYR A 152 2.05 5.29 -8.22
N LEU A 153 1.04 5.08 -9.06
CA LEU A 153 0.63 3.74 -9.49
C LEU A 153 1.76 2.98 -10.19
N VAL A 154 2.50 3.64 -11.09
CA VAL A 154 3.65 3.04 -11.77
C VAL A 154 4.74 2.64 -10.78
N LEU A 155 5.04 3.51 -9.80
CA LEU A 155 6.05 3.21 -8.77
C LEU A 155 5.63 2.09 -7.83
N ILE A 156 4.35 2.05 -7.44
CA ILE A 156 3.81 0.93 -6.64
C ILE A 156 3.90 -0.38 -7.43
N GLU A 157 3.54 -0.40 -8.70
CA GLU A 157 3.64 -1.60 -9.53
C GLU A 157 5.10 -2.06 -9.71
N ALA A 158 6.02 -1.14 -9.95
CA ALA A 158 7.45 -1.43 -10.00
C ALA A 158 7.96 -1.96 -8.65
N GLY A 159 7.57 -1.32 -7.55
CA GLY A 159 7.88 -1.75 -6.19
C GLY A 159 7.36 -3.15 -5.87
N LYS A 160 6.13 -3.48 -6.30
CA LYS A 160 5.59 -4.84 -6.18
C LYS A 160 6.44 -5.86 -6.93
N LYS A 161 6.82 -5.60 -8.17
CA LYS A 161 7.68 -6.51 -8.95
C LYS A 161 8.99 -6.79 -8.21
N LEU A 162 9.67 -5.75 -7.74
CA LEU A 162 10.91 -5.87 -7.00
C LEU A 162 10.71 -6.63 -5.67
N PHE A 163 9.70 -6.27 -4.90
CA PHE A 163 9.41 -6.86 -3.61
C PHE A 163 9.09 -8.35 -3.71
N TYR A 164 8.21 -8.74 -4.64
CA TYR A 164 7.82 -10.15 -4.79
C TYR A 164 8.91 -10.98 -5.46
N SER A 165 9.73 -10.44 -6.35
CA SER A 165 10.89 -11.15 -6.91
C SER A 165 11.90 -11.50 -5.82
N THR A 166 12.20 -10.56 -4.94
CA THR A 166 13.12 -10.77 -3.81
C THR A 166 12.55 -11.74 -2.77
N ALA A 167 11.25 -11.66 -2.48
CA ALA A 167 10.58 -12.54 -1.53
C ALA A 167 10.56 -14.00 -2.03
N GLN A 168 10.32 -14.23 -3.31
CA GLN A 168 10.34 -15.58 -3.92
C GLN A 168 11.73 -16.20 -3.87
N THR A 169 12.77 -15.41 -4.10
CA THR A 169 14.17 -15.88 -4.00
C THR A 169 14.51 -16.32 -2.59
N THR A 170 14.12 -15.54 -1.58
CA THR A 170 14.36 -15.87 -0.17
C THR A 170 13.64 -17.15 0.25
N ILE A 171 12.38 -17.36 -0.16
CA ILE A 171 11.60 -18.56 0.16
C ILE A 171 12.23 -19.80 -0.50
N ARG A 172 12.73 -19.69 -1.73
CA ARG A 172 13.41 -20.81 -2.42
C ARG A 172 14.69 -21.22 -1.70
N ILE A 173 15.50 -20.26 -1.28
CA ILE A 173 16.76 -20.53 -0.55
C ILE A 173 16.47 -21.23 0.79
N THR A 174 15.51 -20.73 1.56
CA THR A 174 15.14 -21.33 2.85
C THR A 174 14.60 -22.73 2.67
N LYS A 175 13.77 -22.99 1.65
CA LYS A 175 13.25 -24.34 1.38
C LYS A 175 14.34 -25.31 0.96
N GLN A 176 15.31 -24.89 0.15
CA GLN A 176 16.48 -25.73 -0.21
C GLN A 176 17.35 -26.04 1.02
N GLN A 177 17.56 -25.08 1.91
CA GLN A 177 18.31 -25.33 3.15
C GLN A 177 17.60 -26.30 4.07
N ASP A 178 16.27 -26.19 4.24
CA ASP A 178 15.48 -27.15 5.02
C ASP A 178 15.50 -28.54 4.42
N GLU A 179 15.35 -28.68 3.11
CA GLU A 179 15.44 -29.97 2.42
C GLU A 179 16.84 -30.60 2.58
N GLN A 180 17.91 -29.82 2.41
CA GLN A 180 19.27 -30.31 2.65
C GLN A 180 19.50 -30.72 4.10
N TYR A 181 19.00 -29.96 5.06
CA TYR A 181 19.09 -30.28 6.48
C TYR A 181 18.38 -31.61 6.80
N HIS A 182 17.19 -31.84 6.25
CA HIS A 182 16.45 -33.09 6.44
C HIS A 182 17.13 -34.28 5.77
N VAL A 183 17.71 -34.08 4.59
CA VAL A 183 18.48 -35.15 3.89
C VAL A 183 19.73 -35.51 4.68
N THR A 184 20.49 -34.52 5.12
CA THR A 184 21.72 -34.74 5.91
C THR A 184 21.41 -35.42 7.24
N ARG A 185 20.35 -35.02 7.94
CA ARG A 185 19.92 -35.62 9.20
C ARG A 185 19.44 -37.07 9.02
N ARG A 186 18.84 -37.42 7.88
CA ARG A 186 18.50 -38.81 7.54
C ARG A 186 19.75 -39.61 7.24
N ALA A 187 20.65 -39.09 6.42
CA ALA A 187 21.92 -39.77 6.07
C ALA A 187 22.77 -40.07 7.31
N THR A 188 22.90 -39.14 8.26
CA THR A 188 23.62 -39.37 9.53
C THR A 188 22.98 -40.47 10.38
N ARG A 189 21.67 -40.63 10.40
CA ARG A 189 21.00 -41.74 11.11
C ARG A 189 21.33 -43.09 10.50
N PHE A 190 21.47 -43.19 9.17
CA PHE A 190 21.84 -44.43 8.50
C PHE A 190 23.34 -44.73 8.64
N SER A 191 24.22 -43.74 8.69
CA SER A 191 25.66 -43.95 8.87
C SER A 191 26.02 -44.43 10.28
N VAL A 192 25.30 -43.97 11.31
CA VAL A 192 25.49 -44.44 12.69
C VAL A 192 25.02 -45.87 12.88
N ALA A 193 24.01 -46.34 12.14
CA ALA A 193 23.56 -47.73 12.21
C ALA A 193 24.52 -48.74 11.60
N HIS A 194 25.52 -48.30 10.81
CA HIS A 194 26.50 -49.20 10.16
C HIS A 194 27.82 -49.34 10.93
N SER A 195 27.97 -48.69 12.08
CA SER A 195 29.13 -48.82 12.97
C SER A 195 28.94 -49.89 14.05
N TRP A 196 28.06 -50.87 13.81
CA TRP A 196 27.98 -52.04 14.67
C TRP A 196 29.17 -52.95 14.38
N ASN A 197 30.15 -52.94 15.27
CA ASN A 197 31.34 -53.76 15.24
C ASN A 197 31.04 -55.12 15.95
N PRO A 198 31.05 -56.27 15.27
CA PRO A 198 31.02 -57.54 15.95
C PRO A 198 32.46 -57.90 16.30
N ARG A 199 32.88 -57.61 17.53
CA ARG A 199 34.01 -58.28 18.16
C ARG A 199 33.51 -59.19 19.26
N SER A 200 33.54 -60.44 19.00
CA SER A 200 33.97 -61.55 19.88
C SER A 200 34.04 -62.84 19.10
#